data_d373696b61e9aff2ac12fee6789ff906
#
_entry.id   d373696b61e9aff2ac12fee6789ff906
#
_cell.length_a   1.000
_cell.length_b   1.000
_cell.length_c   1.000
_cell.angle_alpha   90.00
_cell.angle_beta   90.00
_cell.angle_gamma   90.00
#
_symmetry.space_group_name_H-M   'P 1'
#
loop_
_entity.id
_entity.type
_entity.pdbx_description
1 polymer ?
#
loop_
_entity_poly.entity_id
_entity_poly.type
_entity_poly.pdbx_seq_one_letter_code
_entity_poly.pdbx_strand_id
1 'polypeptide(L)'
;VVALAIAAVAVVHFAAGVKVRLSTGMTGFDSTWYHGPFAAKFFQSGDTWSLHFIAPQFLAWFYPANSEVVHAIGMVAFGRDILSPLLNLGWFVGCLVAAWCIGRPYRVAPWSLALVAIALSVPALHDQAGEARNDIVGIFFLLAAIAVALAQPERGSTRQVGTAFRLGPVVVVGLAAGLAAGTKLNFLLPAAVLVVGIAVVAPRGRRWRALVAGGLAALAGGGYWYVRNLAHTGNPLPWVKHLGPITLPAPEQALGGREAHSVLGYLTNGSVWSDWFLPGLHHGLTILWPLLVVAPLLGLLFCLGRRSDPILRVVAAAGLAAGLAWLIAPTSASGPDGMPHGFESGLRYLAPSLILGLAFLPAAPGLCSRLADLRVSSWLWVSTGSERRTQQKGLGVVCLVVGIAVLVVALWYPIQRHYLERRYADPSFTTPGLNAAFAWAQGITNARIATTSTRQYPLYGRDLSNEVTYVGDEQTHGGFTAPATCPEWRRLLNAGHYTYVITTRDRIEPGKPPYPPAARWTAAPGATVVLRKPPTVIYELRTPLDPSACR
;
A
#
# COMPACT_ATOMS: atom_id res chain seq x y z
N VAL A 1 -28.35 -0.69 -13.60
CA VAL A 1 -28.10 -2.15 -13.73
C VAL A 1 -26.68 -2.38 -14.26
N VAL A 2 -26.30 -1.88 -15.46
CA VAL A 2 -24.99 -2.14 -16.10
C VAL A 2 -23.81 -1.77 -15.18
N ALA A 3 -23.81 -0.57 -14.57
CA ALA A 3 -22.75 -0.14 -13.67
C ALA A 3 -22.61 -1.05 -12.43
N LEU A 4 -23.72 -1.52 -11.88
CA LEU A 4 -23.71 -2.47 -10.77
C LEU A 4 -23.19 -3.84 -11.20
N ALA A 5 -23.52 -4.29 -12.42
CA ALA A 5 -23.00 -5.52 -12.98
C ALA A 5 -21.48 -5.43 -13.17
N ILE A 6 -20.96 -4.33 -13.73
CA ILE A 6 -19.52 -4.08 -13.85
C ILE A 6 -18.84 -4.09 -12.47
N ALA A 7 -19.41 -3.40 -11.48
CA ALA A 7 -18.87 -3.39 -10.13
C ALA A 7 -18.91 -4.79 -9.48
N ALA A 8 -19.98 -5.55 -9.66
CA ALA A 8 -20.09 -6.93 -9.17
C ALA A 8 -19.04 -7.84 -9.81
N VAL A 9 -18.84 -7.75 -11.13
CA VAL A 9 -17.79 -8.51 -11.84
C VAL A 9 -16.42 -8.15 -11.31
N ALA A 10 -16.13 -6.85 -11.09
CA ALA A 10 -14.86 -6.40 -10.53
C ALA A 10 -14.62 -6.96 -9.11
N VAL A 11 -15.65 -6.95 -8.24
CA VAL A 11 -15.57 -7.55 -6.89
C VAL A 11 -15.32 -9.06 -6.98
N VAL A 12 -16.04 -9.78 -7.84
CA VAL A 12 -15.87 -11.24 -8.01
C VAL A 12 -14.48 -11.55 -8.56
N HIS A 13 -13.98 -10.78 -9.52
CA HIS A 13 -12.64 -10.93 -10.05
C HIS A 13 -11.57 -10.72 -8.97
N PHE A 14 -11.70 -9.64 -8.17
CA PHE A 14 -10.78 -9.38 -7.06
C PHE A 14 -10.86 -10.47 -5.98
N ALA A 15 -12.07 -10.93 -5.64
CA ALA A 15 -12.29 -12.02 -4.69
C ALA A 15 -11.69 -13.37 -5.18
N ALA A 16 -11.67 -13.60 -6.49
CA ALA A 16 -10.99 -14.77 -7.05
C ALA A 16 -9.47 -14.74 -6.78
N GLY A 17 -8.82 -13.57 -6.90
CA GLY A 17 -7.43 -13.38 -6.48
C GLY A 17 -7.22 -13.62 -4.98
N VAL A 18 -8.12 -13.12 -4.13
CA VAL A 18 -8.10 -13.41 -2.68
C VAL A 18 -8.18 -14.91 -2.42
N LYS A 19 -9.07 -15.64 -3.11
CA LYS A 19 -9.19 -17.11 -2.98
C LYS A 19 -7.88 -17.82 -3.31
N VAL A 20 -7.13 -17.37 -4.31
CA VAL A 20 -5.81 -17.92 -4.62
C VAL A 20 -4.87 -17.73 -3.43
N ARG A 21 -4.81 -16.52 -2.84
CA ARG A 21 -3.93 -16.25 -1.69
C ARG A 21 -4.34 -17.00 -0.43
N LEU A 22 -5.61 -17.34 -0.27
CA LEU A 22 -6.06 -18.20 0.84
C LEU A 22 -5.57 -19.65 0.71
N SER A 23 -5.16 -20.09 -0.46
CA SER A 23 -4.55 -21.41 -0.64
C SER A 23 -3.02 -21.37 -0.73
N THR A 24 -2.43 -20.25 -1.15
CA THR A 24 -0.97 -20.15 -1.35
C THR A 24 -0.26 -19.34 -0.26
N GLY A 25 -0.98 -18.52 0.49
CA GLY A 25 -0.41 -17.48 1.36
C GLY A 25 -0.27 -16.14 0.65
N MET A 26 0.08 -15.10 1.39
CA MET A 26 0.42 -13.77 0.89
C MET A 26 1.83 -13.80 0.29
N THR A 27 1.95 -14.29 -0.95
CA THR A 27 3.23 -14.59 -1.59
C THR A 27 3.84 -13.41 -2.35
N GLY A 28 3.14 -12.29 -2.46
CA GLY A 28 3.64 -11.07 -3.07
C GLY A 28 4.96 -10.61 -2.44
N PHE A 29 5.87 -10.07 -3.27
CA PHE A 29 7.20 -9.68 -2.79
C PHE A 29 7.11 -8.70 -1.62
N ASP A 30 6.34 -7.62 -1.77
CA ASP A 30 6.21 -6.59 -0.74
C ASP A 30 5.54 -7.14 0.54
N SER A 31 4.55 -8.05 0.39
CA SER A 31 3.89 -8.69 1.55
C SER A 31 4.85 -9.54 2.38
N THR A 32 5.77 -10.25 1.71
CA THR A 32 6.73 -11.13 2.38
C THR A 32 7.99 -10.40 2.83
N TRP A 33 8.29 -9.26 2.22
CA TRP A 33 9.50 -8.49 2.51
C TRP A 33 9.31 -7.50 3.65
N TYR A 34 8.30 -6.61 3.61
CA TYR A 34 8.15 -5.56 4.64
C TYR A 34 6.75 -5.40 5.21
N HIS A 35 5.65 -5.51 4.44
CA HIS A 35 4.30 -5.31 4.98
C HIS A 35 3.95 -6.36 6.06
N GLY A 36 4.08 -7.63 5.73
CA GLY A 36 3.83 -8.73 6.69
C GLY A 36 4.80 -8.70 7.87
N PRO A 37 6.13 -8.58 7.65
CA PRO A 37 7.11 -8.46 8.74
C PRO A 37 6.83 -7.30 9.69
N PHE A 38 6.46 -6.10 9.20
CA PHE A 38 6.11 -4.98 10.10
C PHE A 38 4.85 -5.27 10.90
N ALA A 39 3.80 -5.79 10.25
CA ALA A 39 2.59 -6.17 10.96
C ALA A 39 2.86 -7.21 12.06
N ALA A 40 3.68 -8.23 11.76
CA ALA A 40 4.08 -9.24 12.73
C ALA A 40 4.93 -8.66 13.87
N LYS A 41 5.89 -7.77 13.57
CA LYS A 41 6.69 -7.08 14.59
C LYS A 41 5.85 -6.18 15.48
N PHE A 42 4.91 -5.41 14.92
CA PHE A 42 3.97 -4.60 15.69
C PHE A 42 3.07 -5.48 16.58
N PHE A 43 2.62 -6.63 16.07
CA PHE A 43 1.86 -7.60 16.85
C PHE A 43 2.68 -8.17 18.01
N GLN A 44 3.93 -8.57 17.76
CA GLN A 44 4.79 -9.20 18.76
C GLN A 44 5.28 -8.24 19.84
N SER A 45 5.68 -7.03 19.46
CA SER A 45 6.29 -6.06 20.37
C SER A 45 5.30 -5.08 21.01
N GLY A 46 4.14 -4.85 20.34
CA GLY A 46 3.24 -3.72 20.68
C GLY A 46 3.85 -2.35 20.39
N ASP A 47 5.01 -2.30 19.73
CA ASP A 47 5.78 -1.09 19.49
C ASP A 47 5.82 -0.75 17.99
N THR A 48 5.36 0.46 17.67
CA THR A 48 5.43 1.05 16.33
C THR A 48 6.41 2.22 16.26
N TRP A 49 6.99 2.63 17.41
CA TRP A 49 7.92 3.74 17.47
C TRP A 49 9.34 3.36 17.06
N SER A 50 9.85 2.25 17.53
CA SER A 50 11.17 1.73 17.19
C SER A 50 11.30 1.43 15.69
N LEU A 51 12.51 1.61 15.15
CA LEU A 51 12.80 1.21 13.78
C LEU A 51 12.98 -0.31 13.72
N HIS A 52 12.05 -0.99 13.06
CA HIS A 52 12.13 -2.42 12.83
C HIS A 52 12.90 -2.67 11.52
N PHE A 53 14.20 -2.87 11.62
CA PHE A 53 15.04 -3.13 10.47
C PHE A 53 14.67 -4.46 9.79
N ILE A 54 14.63 -4.40 8.46
CA ILE A 54 14.48 -5.53 7.56
C ILE A 54 15.67 -5.53 6.59
N ALA A 55 15.57 -6.16 5.41
CA ALA A 55 16.66 -6.08 4.44
C ALA A 55 17.09 -4.63 4.14
N PRO A 56 18.39 -4.33 4.01
CA PRO A 56 18.93 -2.96 3.98
C PRO A 56 18.56 -2.12 2.75
N GLN A 57 17.80 -2.71 1.82
CA GLN A 57 17.36 -2.05 0.59
C GLN A 57 16.15 -1.13 0.86
N PHE A 58 16.08 -0.02 0.14
CA PHE A 58 14.93 0.90 0.07
C PHE A 58 14.55 1.62 1.38
N LEU A 59 15.24 1.43 2.50
CA LEU A 59 14.95 2.09 3.78
C LEU A 59 13.47 1.92 4.19
N ALA A 60 12.92 0.71 4.03
CA ALA A 60 11.48 0.48 4.17
C ALA A 60 10.97 0.70 5.59
N TRP A 61 11.81 0.64 6.63
CA TRP A 61 11.45 0.91 8.03
C TRP A 61 11.04 2.36 8.29
N PHE A 62 11.29 3.27 7.34
CA PHE A 62 10.80 4.64 7.40
C PHE A 62 9.45 4.83 6.70
N TYR A 63 8.93 3.84 5.98
CA TYR A 63 7.65 3.99 5.29
C TYR A 63 6.52 4.24 6.28
N PRO A 64 5.54 5.08 5.90
CA PRO A 64 4.28 5.18 6.63
C PRO A 64 3.58 3.81 6.62
N ALA A 65 3.04 3.39 7.77
CA ALA A 65 2.62 2.01 8.00
C ALA A 65 1.21 1.87 8.63
N ASN A 66 0.27 2.78 8.32
CA ASN A 66 -1.10 2.69 8.83
C ASN A 66 -1.79 1.37 8.45
N SER A 67 -1.51 0.84 7.24
CA SER A 67 -2.07 -0.43 6.79
C SER A 67 -1.53 -1.60 7.62
N GLU A 68 -0.24 -1.59 7.90
CA GLU A 68 0.45 -2.61 8.68
C GLU A 68 -0.06 -2.64 10.13
N VAL A 69 -0.41 -1.48 10.68
CA VAL A 69 -1.10 -1.40 11.99
C VAL A 69 -2.48 -2.06 11.93
N VAL A 70 -3.25 -1.88 10.85
CA VAL A 70 -4.56 -2.55 10.69
C VAL A 70 -4.38 -4.07 10.62
N HIS A 71 -3.35 -4.56 9.89
CA HIS A 71 -2.99 -5.99 9.88
C HIS A 71 -2.62 -6.48 11.28
N ALA A 72 -1.77 -5.73 12.01
CA ALA A 72 -1.38 -6.06 13.38
C ALA A 72 -2.57 -6.11 14.36
N ILE A 73 -3.52 -5.17 14.26
CA ILE A 73 -4.78 -5.21 15.04
C ILE A 73 -5.56 -6.49 14.74
N GLY A 74 -5.64 -6.90 13.47
CA GLY A 74 -6.23 -8.19 13.09
C GLY A 74 -5.51 -9.38 13.73
N MET A 75 -4.16 -9.35 13.77
CA MET A 75 -3.35 -10.38 14.40
C MET A 75 -3.56 -10.41 15.92
N VAL A 76 -3.68 -9.24 16.58
CA VAL A 76 -4.01 -9.16 18.02
C VAL A 76 -5.39 -9.75 18.29
N ALA A 77 -6.39 -9.42 17.47
CA ALA A 77 -7.77 -9.87 17.68
C ALA A 77 -7.93 -11.39 17.51
N PHE A 78 -7.15 -12.02 16.63
CA PHE A 78 -7.30 -13.44 16.28
C PHE A 78 -6.11 -14.31 16.70
N GLY A 79 -5.04 -13.73 17.27
CA GLY A 79 -3.77 -14.43 17.55
C GLY A 79 -3.03 -14.91 16.29
N ARG A 80 -3.49 -14.55 15.09
CA ARG A 80 -3.01 -15.03 13.78
C ARG A 80 -3.39 -14.04 12.67
N ASP A 81 -2.79 -14.19 11.51
CA ASP A 81 -2.99 -13.31 10.34
C ASP A 81 -4.19 -13.68 9.44
N ILE A 82 -5.17 -14.41 9.97
CA ILE A 82 -6.32 -14.91 9.20
C ILE A 82 -7.19 -13.81 8.55
N LEU A 83 -7.15 -12.60 9.11
CA LEU A 83 -7.86 -11.44 8.56
C LEU A 83 -7.07 -10.77 7.43
N SER A 84 -5.74 -10.87 7.46
CA SER A 84 -4.86 -10.13 6.55
C SER A 84 -5.18 -10.35 5.06
N PRO A 85 -5.42 -11.56 4.54
CA PRO A 85 -5.76 -11.75 3.13
C PRO A 85 -7.08 -11.14 2.70
N LEU A 86 -7.95 -10.76 3.66
CA LEU A 86 -9.29 -10.22 3.37
C LEU A 86 -9.35 -8.70 3.36
N LEU A 87 -8.42 -8.02 4.04
CA LEU A 87 -8.51 -6.59 4.27
C LEU A 87 -8.60 -5.82 2.96
N ASN A 88 -7.81 -6.18 1.96
CA ASN A 88 -7.83 -5.49 0.67
C ASN A 88 -9.14 -5.65 -0.11
N LEU A 89 -9.90 -6.73 0.11
CA LEU A 89 -11.24 -6.87 -0.47
C LEU A 89 -12.22 -5.84 0.15
N GLY A 90 -12.13 -5.64 1.46
CA GLY A 90 -12.92 -4.61 2.16
C GLY A 90 -12.61 -3.20 1.64
N TRP A 91 -11.34 -2.87 1.51
CA TRP A 91 -10.89 -1.58 0.96
C TRP A 91 -11.29 -1.40 -0.51
N PHE A 92 -11.21 -2.46 -1.32
CA PHE A 92 -11.67 -2.46 -2.71
C PHE A 92 -13.17 -2.09 -2.81
N VAL A 93 -14.02 -2.75 -2.01
CA VAL A 93 -15.45 -2.41 -1.94
C VAL A 93 -15.65 -0.98 -1.45
N GLY A 94 -14.88 -0.56 -0.46
CA GLY A 94 -14.87 0.83 0.02
C GLY A 94 -14.56 1.84 -1.09
N CYS A 95 -13.60 1.56 -1.98
CA CYS A 95 -13.30 2.40 -3.14
C CYS A 95 -14.50 2.53 -4.08
N LEU A 96 -15.23 1.43 -4.33
CA LEU A 96 -16.42 1.44 -5.18
C LEU A 96 -17.56 2.28 -4.57
N VAL A 97 -17.76 2.17 -3.25
CA VAL A 97 -18.75 3.00 -2.51
C VAL A 97 -18.35 4.48 -2.58
N ALA A 98 -17.07 4.79 -2.37
CA ALA A 98 -16.57 6.16 -2.46
C ALA A 98 -16.74 6.73 -3.88
N ALA A 99 -16.47 5.95 -4.93
CA ALA A 99 -16.69 6.34 -6.32
C ALA A 99 -18.17 6.66 -6.62
N TRP A 100 -19.07 5.84 -6.12
CA TRP A 100 -20.52 6.13 -6.18
C TRP A 100 -20.84 7.46 -5.52
N CYS A 101 -20.32 7.70 -4.31
CA CYS A 101 -20.54 8.94 -3.55
C CYS A 101 -19.99 10.16 -4.27
N ILE A 102 -18.83 10.04 -4.95
CA ILE A 102 -18.20 11.10 -5.76
C ILE A 102 -19.11 11.51 -6.93
N GLY A 103 -19.70 10.56 -7.65
CA GLY A 103 -20.56 10.85 -8.80
C GLY A 103 -21.96 11.34 -8.42
N ARG A 104 -22.40 11.13 -7.16
CA ARG A 104 -23.78 11.42 -6.71
C ARG A 104 -24.18 12.89 -6.81
N PRO A 105 -23.37 13.88 -6.38
CA PRO A 105 -23.72 15.30 -6.49
C PRO A 105 -23.95 15.77 -7.94
N TYR A 106 -23.31 15.08 -8.89
CA TYR A 106 -23.36 15.38 -10.32
C TYR A 106 -24.37 14.52 -11.10
N ARG A 107 -25.14 13.66 -10.40
CA ARG A 107 -26.09 12.70 -11.00
C ARG A 107 -25.46 11.69 -11.97
N VAL A 108 -24.17 11.43 -11.82
CA VAL A 108 -23.37 10.50 -12.64
C VAL A 108 -22.80 9.32 -11.84
N ALA A 109 -23.33 9.06 -10.65
CA ALA A 109 -22.84 8.00 -9.75
C ALA A 109 -22.65 6.61 -10.42
N PRO A 110 -23.57 6.12 -11.30
CA PRO A 110 -23.37 4.85 -12.00
C PRO A 110 -22.13 4.85 -12.90
N TRP A 111 -21.87 5.97 -13.57
CA TRP A 111 -20.71 6.12 -14.45
C TRP A 111 -19.40 6.15 -13.68
N SER A 112 -19.33 6.94 -12.60
CA SER A 112 -18.16 7.01 -11.72
C SER A 112 -17.88 5.64 -11.11
N LEU A 113 -18.89 4.91 -10.66
CA LEU A 113 -18.76 3.53 -10.14
C LEU A 113 -18.17 2.60 -11.20
N ALA A 114 -18.74 2.57 -12.42
CA ALA A 114 -18.32 1.66 -13.47
C ALA A 114 -16.87 1.91 -13.90
N LEU A 115 -16.50 3.18 -14.11
CA LEU A 115 -15.15 3.54 -14.54
C LEU A 115 -14.09 3.25 -13.47
N VAL A 116 -14.40 3.51 -12.19
CA VAL A 116 -13.50 3.14 -11.08
C VAL A 116 -13.39 1.63 -10.93
N ALA A 117 -14.48 0.89 -11.09
CA ALA A 117 -14.45 -0.58 -11.06
C ALA A 117 -13.53 -1.15 -12.15
N ILE A 118 -13.58 -0.61 -13.37
CA ILE A 118 -12.66 -0.96 -14.46
C ILE A 118 -11.21 -0.63 -14.10
N ALA A 119 -10.96 0.60 -13.59
CA ALA A 119 -9.61 1.02 -13.20
C ALA A 119 -9.01 0.17 -12.08
N LEU A 120 -9.80 -0.25 -11.10
CA LEU A 120 -9.37 -1.12 -10.01
C LEU A 120 -9.13 -2.58 -10.45
N SER A 121 -9.65 -2.98 -11.61
CA SER A 121 -9.51 -4.36 -12.13
C SER A 121 -8.28 -4.56 -13.01
N VAL A 122 -7.44 -3.53 -13.22
CA VAL A 122 -6.22 -3.67 -14.02
C VAL A 122 -5.18 -4.54 -13.28
N PRO A 123 -4.30 -5.26 -14.00
CA PRO A 123 -3.32 -6.16 -13.39
C PRO A 123 -2.49 -5.50 -12.29
N ALA A 124 -2.00 -4.27 -12.51
CA ALA A 124 -1.19 -3.52 -11.53
C ALA A 124 -1.87 -3.34 -10.15
N LEU A 125 -3.21 -3.36 -10.08
CA LEU A 125 -3.98 -3.27 -8.83
C LEU A 125 -4.57 -4.61 -8.40
N HIS A 126 -4.92 -5.49 -9.35
CA HIS A 126 -5.44 -6.82 -9.06
C HIS A 126 -4.43 -7.68 -8.28
N ASP A 127 -3.14 -7.50 -8.51
CA ASP A 127 -2.05 -8.14 -7.77
C ASP A 127 -2.04 -7.88 -6.25
N GLN A 128 -2.90 -6.96 -5.77
CA GLN A 128 -3.07 -6.69 -4.34
C GLN A 128 -4.16 -7.57 -3.70
N ALA A 129 -4.88 -8.34 -4.51
CA ALA A 129 -5.93 -9.23 -4.01
C ALA A 129 -5.34 -10.30 -3.07
N GLY A 130 -5.76 -10.28 -1.83
CA GLY A 130 -5.29 -11.22 -0.81
C GLY A 130 -3.85 -11.01 -0.32
N GLU A 131 -3.25 -9.86 -0.61
CA GLU A 131 -1.91 -9.48 -0.19
C GLU A 131 -1.95 -8.40 0.91
N ALA A 132 -0.84 -8.23 1.64
CA ALA A 132 -0.71 -7.17 2.64
C ALA A 132 -0.31 -5.81 2.04
N ARG A 133 -0.29 -5.66 0.72
CA ARG A 133 0.01 -4.40 0.02
C ARG A 133 -1.01 -3.32 0.37
N ASN A 134 -0.56 -2.08 0.43
CA ASN A 134 -1.30 -0.97 1.01
C ASN A 134 -1.80 0.09 0.00
N ASP A 135 -1.63 -0.11 -1.31
CA ASP A 135 -2.02 0.91 -2.30
C ASP A 135 -3.54 1.12 -2.32
N ILE A 136 -4.35 0.05 -2.30
CA ILE A 136 -5.82 0.14 -2.30
C ILE A 136 -6.32 0.83 -1.03
N VAL A 137 -5.67 0.64 0.11
CA VAL A 137 -6.00 1.30 1.38
C VAL A 137 -5.84 2.82 1.25
N GLY A 138 -4.70 3.26 0.73
CA GLY A 138 -4.46 4.69 0.50
C GLY A 138 -5.41 5.29 -0.53
N ILE A 139 -5.73 4.57 -1.61
CA ILE A 139 -6.72 4.96 -2.62
C ILE A 139 -8.10 5.13 -1.97
N PHE A 140 -8.52 4.17 -1.13
CA PHE A 140 -9.80 4.25 -0.41
C PHE A 140 -9.89 5.53 0.44
N PHE A 141 -8.89 5.80 1.27
CA PHE A 141 -8.91 6.98 2.13
C PHE A 141 -8.90 8.29 1.32
N LEU A 142 -8.16 8.35 0.22
CA LEU A 142 -8.16 9.51 -0.66
C LEU A 142 -9.52 9.71 -1.34
N LEU A 143 -10.14 8.66 -1.88
CA LEU A 143 -11.49 8.71 -2.46
C LEU A 143 -12.55 9.08 -1.41
N ALA A 144 -12.44 8.54 -0.20
CA ALA A 144 -13.37 8.86 0.90
C ALA A 144 -13.26 10.34 1.32
N ALA A 145 -12.04 10.87 1.45
CA ALA A 145 -11.82 12.29 1.70
C ALA A 145 -12.50 13.17 0.66
N ILE A 146 -12.35 12.81 -0.61
CA ILE A 146 -12.93 13.50 -1.74
C ILE A 146 -14.45 13.38 -1.75
N ALA A 147 -15.00 12.19 -1.52
CA ALA A 147 -16.45 11.98 -1.44
C ALA A 147 -17.10 12.87 -0.38
N VAL A 148 -16.46 12.99 0.80
CA VAL A 148 -16.90 13.89 1.88
C VAL A 148 -16.77 15.36 1.49
N ALA A 149 -15.69 15.75 0.80
CA ALA A 149 -15.51 17.12 0.33
C ALA A 149 -16.59 17.55 -0.66
N LEU A 150 -17.03 16.65 -1.53
CA LEU A 150 -18.06 16.90 -2.54
C LEU A 150 -19.50 16.78 -2.00
N ALA A 151 -19.71 16.05 -0.91
CA ALA A 151 -21.03 15.85 -0.30
C ALA A 151 -21.58 17.09 0.43
N GLN A 152 -20.91 18.24 0.40
CA GLN A 152 -21.37 19.48 1.04
C GLN A 152 -22.70 19.93 0.39
N PRO A 153 -23.69 20.41 1.21
CA PRO A 153 -25.00 20.81 0.69
C PRO A 153 -24.89 21.87 -0.41
N GLU A 154 -25.71 21.71 -1.44
CA GLU A 154 -25.73 22.56 -2.63
C GLU A 154 -25.78 24.05 -2.30
N ARG A 155 -24.84 24.81 -2.85
CA ARG A 155 -24.82 26.28 -2.86
C ARG A 155 -25.92 26.93 -3.72
N GLY A 156 -26.82 26.13 -4.29
CA GLY A 156 -27.86 26.55 -5.25
C GLY A 156 -29.27 26.69 -4.69
N SER A 157 -29.51 26.36 -3.44
CA SER A 157 -30.80 26.63 -2.80
C SER A 157 -30.87 28.13 -2.45
N THR A 158 -31.75 28.87 -3.12
CA THR A 158 -32.08 30.28 -2.86
C THR A 158 -32.63 30.56 -1.47
N ARG A 159 -32.62 29.58 -0.57
CA ARG A 159 -32.97 29.69 0.83
C ARG A 159 -31.72 29.64 1.70
N GLN A 160 -31.34 30.81 2.23
CA GLN A 160 -30.31 31.10 3.23
C GLN A 160 -28.92 31.48 2.68
N VAL A 161 -28.79 32.76 2.36
CA VAL A 161 -27.57 33.56 2.54
C VAL A 161 -27.19 33.47 4.02
N GLY A 162 -26.50 32.40 4.43
CA GLY A 162 -26.16 32.16 5.84
C GLY A 162 -25.77 30.73 6.20
N THR A 163 -25.68 29.77 5.25
CA THR A 163 -25.24 28.40 5.56
C THR A 163 -23.77 28.44 6.01
N ALA A 164 -23.61 28.32 7.32
CA ALA A 164 -22.35 28.35 7.99
C ALA A 164 -21.40 27.30 7.41
N PHE A 165 -20.25 27.73 6.90
CA PHE A 165 -19.11 26.85 6.61
C PHE A 165 -18.90 25.92 7.83
N ARG A 166 -19.07 24.62 7.64
CA ARG A 166 -18.98 23.63 8.72
C ARG A 166 -17.57 23.08 8.78
N LEU A 167 -16.92 23.17 9.95
CA LEU A 167 -15.60 22.62 10.18
C LEU A 167 -15.59 21.08 10.23
N GLY A 168 -16.70 20.46 10.67
CA GLY A 168 -16.77 19.00 10.78
C GLY A 168 -16.34 18.25 9.51
N PRO A 169 -16.91 18.53 8.34
CA PRO A 169 -16.46 17.92 7.09
C PRO A 169 -14.98 18.19 6.76
N VAL A 170 -14.46 19.38 7.08
CA VAL A 170 -13.03 19.70 6.84
C VAL A 170 -12.13 18.81 7.69
N VAL A 171 -12.51 18.58 8.96
CA VAL A 171 -11.81 17.66 9.87
C VAL A 171 -11.83 16.23 9.32
N VAL A 172 -12.99 15.74 8.86
CA VAL A 172 -13.12 14.39 8.30
C VAL A 172 -12.28 14.24 7.02
N VAL A 173 -12.29 15.26 6.15
CA VAL A 173 -11.45 15.26 4.93
C VAL A 173 -9.98 15.28 5.30
N GLY A 174 -9.57 16.12 6.26
CA GLY A 174 -8.20 16.16 6.75
C GLY A 174 -7.76 14.83 7.33
N LEU A 175 -8.58 14.22 8.19
CA LEU A 175 -8.29 12.92 8.80
C LEU A 175 -8.12 11.83 7.73
N ALA A 176 -9.05 11.73 6.78
CA ALA A 176 -8.97 10.73 5.71
C ALA A 176 -7.77 10.98 4.78
N ALA A 177 -7.47 12.24 4.43
CA ALA A 177 -6.28 12.59 3.66
C ALA A 177 -4.98 12.23 4.42
N GLY A 178 -4.96 12.47 5.74
CA GLY A 178 -3.87 12.05 6.62
C GLY A 178 -3.72 10.55 6.69
N LEU A 179 -4.81 9.80 6.82
CA LEU A 179 -4.79 8.34 6.80
C LEU A 179 -4.22 7.80 5.48
N ALA A 180 -4.54 8.42 4.33
CA ALA A 180 -3.92 8.07 3.05
C ALA A 180 -2.40 8.33 3.07
N ALA A 181 -1.96 9.52 3.50
CA ALA A 181 -0.55 9.89 3.59
C ALA A 181 0.21 9.05 4.62
N GLY A 182 -0.44 8.63 5.71
CA GLY A 182 0.11 7.71 6.72
C GLY A 182 0.09 6.24 6.28
N THR A 183 -0.53 5.93 5.14
CA THR A 183 -0.51 4.59 4.56
C THR A 183 0.65 4.42 3.58
N LYS A 184 0.92 5.43 2.74
CA LYS A 184 2.00 5.36 1.75
C LYS A 184 2.43 6.75 1.29
N LEU A 185 3.72 6.90 1.05
CA LEU A 185 4.35 8.18 0.74
C LEU A 185 3.80 8.88 -0.51
N ASN A 186 3.42 8.12 -1.54
CA ASN A 186 2.86 8.69 -2.79
C ASN A 186 1.52 9.43 -2.60
N PHE A 187 0.84 9.24 -1.47
CA PHE A 187 -0.38 9.98 -1.13
C PHE A 187 -0.11 11.31 -0.43
N LEU A 188 1.14 11.59 -0.01
CA LEU A 188 1.46 12.82 0.73
C LEU A 188 1.14 14.09 -0.07
N LEU A 189 1.60 14.13 -1.33
CA LEU A 189 1.37 15.30 -2.19
C LEU A 189 -0.11 15.53 -2.52
N PRO A 190 -0.89 14.55 -3.01
CA PRO A 190 -2.32 14.72 -3.26
C PRO A 190 -3.11 15.04 -1.99
N ALA A 191 -2.77 14.48 -0.82
CA ALA A 191 -3.38 14.82 0.47
C ALA A 191 -3.11 16.28 0.86
N ALA A 192 -1.87 16.75 0.72
CA ALA A 192 -1.51 18.14 0.98
C ALA A 192 -2.26 19.11 0.07
N VAL A 193 -2.33 18.82 -1.24
CA VAL A 193 -3.08 19.62 -2.22
C VAL A 193 -4.57 19.66 -1.87
N LEU A 194 -5.14 18.54 -1.42
CA LEU A 194 -6.55 18.48 -1.03
C LEU A 194 -6.82 19.34 0.22
N VAL A 195 -6.03 19.19 1.28
CA VAL A 195 -6.21 19.94 2.54
C VAL A 195 -6.02 21.44 2.33
N VAL A 196 -4.94 21.84 1.67
CA VAL A 196 -4.65 23.25 1.38
C VAL A 196 -5.69 23.82 0.42
N GLY A 197 -6.05 23.08 -0.64
CA GLY A 197 -7.04 23.51 -1.61
C GLY A 197 -8.41 23.77 -1.00
N ILE A 198 -8.89 22.91 -0.09
CA ILE A 198 -10.14 23.14 0.65
C ILE A 198 -10.06 24.41 1.50
N ALA A 199 -8.92 24.66 2.15
CA ALA A 199 -8.71 25.89 2.91
C ALA A 199 -8.73 27.14 2.01
N VAL A 200 -8.15 27.06 0.82
CA VAL A 200 -8.14 28.16 -0.18
C VAL A 200 -9.54 28.49 -0.67
N VAL A 201 -10.38 27.48 -0.95
CA VAL A 201 -11.75 27.71 -1.43
C VAL A 201 -12.74 28.03 -0.32
N ALA A 202 -12.36 27.90 0.94
CA ALA A 202 -13.16 28.32 2.08
C ALA A 202 -13.41 29.84 2.08
N PRO A 203 -14.50 30.35 2.69
CA PRO A 203 -14.74 31.78 2.85
C PRO A 203 -13.54 32.50 3.46
N ARG A 204 -13.20 33.70 2.94
CA ARG A 204 -11.96 34.43 3.33
C ARG A 204 -11.73 34.50 4.84
N GLY A 205 -12.77 34.79 5.64
CA GLY A 205 -12.66 34.88 7.10
C GLY A 205 -12.50 33.51 7.83
N ARG A 206 -12.58 32.39 7.11
CA ARG A 206 -12.50 31.03 7.69
C ARG A 206 -11.35 30.19 7.11
N ARG A 207 -10.60 30.68 6.16
CA ARG A 207 -9.49 29.97 5.49
C ARG A 207 -8.48 29.42 6.46
N TRP A 208 -8.03 30.26 7.41
CA TRP A 208 -7.08 29.85 8.43
C TRP A 208 -7.64 28.76 9.33
N ARG A 209 -8.89 28.90 9.77
CA ARG A 209 -9.55 27.87 10.58
C ARG A 209 -9.69 26.55 9.82
N ALA A 210 -10.00 26.59 8.51
CA ALA A 210 -10.06 25.41 7.66
C ALA A 210 -8.68 24.76 7.50
N LEU A 211 -7.63 25.56 7.28
CA LEU A 211 -6.26 25.06 7.14
C LEU A 211 -5.78 24.39 8.44
N VAL A 212 -5.97 25.06 9.58
CA VAL A 212 -5.56 24.52 10.89
C VAL A 212 -6.35 23.25 11.22
N ALA A 213 -7.69 23.29 11.12
CA ALA A 213 -8.52 22.13 11.46
C ALA A 213 -8.25 20.93 10.52
N GLY A 214 -8.16 21.18 9.20
CA GLY A 214 -7.83 20.13 8.21
C GLY A 214 -6.40 19.63 8.37
N GLY A 215 -5.45 20.52 8.61
CA GLY A 215 -4.03 20.19 8.82
C GLY A 215 -3.80 19.36 10.09
N LEU A 216 -4.38 19.77 11.23
CA LEU A 216 -4.27 19.01 12.49
C LEU A 216 -4.95 17.65 12.36
N ALA A 217 -6.09 17.56 11.68
CA ALA A 217 -6.74 16.29 11.42
C ALA A 217 -5.89 15.38 10.50
N ALA A 218 -5.24 15.95 9.47
CA ALA A 218 -4.31 15.20 8.62
C ALA A 218 -3.08 14.72 9.40
N LEU A 219 -2.52 15.53 10.27
CA LEU A 219 -1.44 15.13 11.16
C LEU A 219 -1.89 14.01 12.12
N ALA A 220 -3.09 14.09 12.68
CA ALA A 220 -3.64 13.01 13.51
C ALA A 220 -3.82 11.70 12.74
N GLY A 221 -4.17 11.75 11.43
CA GLY A 221 -4.37 10.57 10.60
C GLY A 221 -3.07 9.91 10.11
N GLY A 222 -1.99 10.67 9.93
CA GLY A 222 -0.78 10.13 9.29
C GLY A 222 0.53 10.77 9.73
N GLY A 223 0.50 11.84 10.52
CA GLY A 223 1.69 12.59 10.93
C GLY A 223 2.65 11.80 11.83
N TYR A 224 2.13 10.79 12.54
CA TYR A 224 2.91 9.94 13.43
C TYR A 224 4.19 9.41 12.79
N TRP A 225 4.10 8.85 11.58
CA TRP A 225 5.25 8.25 10.89
C TRP A 225 6.33 9.26 10.54
N TYR A 226 5.93 10.47 10.16
CA TYR A 226 6.86 11.57 9.84
C TYR A 226 7.51 12.14 11.09
N VAL A 227 6.77 12.21 12.21
CA VAL A 227 7.33 12.61 13.52
C VAL A 227 8.30 11.54 14.03
N ARG A 228 7.98 10.26 13.90
CA ARG A 228 8.87 9.15 14.22
C ARG A 228 10.17 9.24 13.43
N ASN A 229 10.06 9.43 12.11
CA ASN A 229 11.23 9.57 11.25
C ASN A 229 12.08 10.78 11.65
N LEU A 230 11.46 11.93 11.91
CA LEU A 230 12.16 13.12 12.40
C LEU A 230 12.92 12.87 13.71
N ALA A 231 12.33 12.13 14.63
CA ALA A 231 12.96 11.81 15.92
C ALA A 231 14.19 10.87 15.76
N HIS A 232 14.09 9.89 14.84
CA HIS A 232 15.17 8.91 14.64
C HIS A 232 16.29 9.39 13.71
N THR A 233 16.00 10.27 12.74
CA THR A 233 16.97 10.67 11.72
C THR A 233 17.29 12.16 11.71
N GLY A 234 16.47 13.01 12.34
CA GLY A 234 16.51 14.47 12.17
C GLY A 234 15.82 14.94 10.88
N ASN A 235 15.14 14.02 10.13
CA ASN A 235 14.49 14.31 8.85
C ASN A 235 13.16 13.55 8.76
N PRO A 236 12.01 14.23 8.57
CA PRO A 236 10.72 13.54 8.44
C PRO A 236 10.61 12.70 7.16
N LEU A 237 11.44 12.97 6.16
CA LEU A 237 11.48 12.30 4.85
C LEU A 237 12.92 11.83 4.54
N PRO A 238 13.42 10.76 5.18
CA PRO A 238 14.83 10.35 5.09
C PRO A 238 15.35 10.04 3.67
N TRP A 239 14.45 9.86 2.71
CA TRP A 239 14.81 9.70 1.29
C TRP A 239 15.16 11.03 0.62
N VAL A 240 14.75 12.18 1.19
CA VAL A 240 15.06 13.52 0.69
C VAL A 240 16.32 14.01 1.35
N LYS A 241 17.46 13.86 0.67
CA LYS A 241 18.78 14.25 1.18
C LYS A 241 19.07 15.76 1.00
N HIS A 242 18.43 16.40 0.02
CA HIS A 242 18.64 17.79 -0.30
C HIS A 242 17.31 18.53 -0.52
N LEU A 243 17.21 19.72 0.02
CA LEU A 243 16.11 20.65 -0.24
C LEU A 243 16.72 21.96 -0.80
N GLY A 244 16.92 22.01 -2.11
CA GLY A 244 17.71 23.05 -2.75
C GLY A 244 19.16 23.00 -2.23
N PRO A 245 19.70 24.11 -1.69
CA PRO A 245 21.07 24.15 -1.16
C PRO A 245 21.23 23.50 0.25
N ILE A 246 20.12 23.16 0.91
CA ILE A 246 20.13 22.63 2.28
C ILE A 246 20.29 21.12 2.24
N THR A 247 21.33 20.58 2.89
CA THR A 247 21.50 19.15 3.12
C THR A 247 20.78 18.75 4.40
N LEU A 248 19.92 17.74 4.30
CA LEU A 248 19.15 17.19 5.41
C LEU A 248 19.82 15.93 5.95
N PRO A 249 19.73 15.66 7.26
CA PRO A 249 20.16 14.39 7.83
C PRO A 249 19.45 13.21 7.13
N ALA A 250 20.23 12.21 6.71
CA ALA A 250 19.69 11.05 6.02
C ALA A 250 20.67 9.87 6.16
N PRO A 251 20.21 8.61 6.06
CA PRO A 251 21.11 7.47 5.93
C PRO A 251 22.05 7.62 4.73
N GLU A 252 23.31 7.22 4.91
CA GLU A 252 24.31 7.31 3.83
C GLU A 252 24.03 6.33 2.69
N GLN A 253 23.42 5.17 3.00
CA GLN A 253 23.13 4.14 2.03
C GLN A 253 22.22 4.64 0.90
N ALA A 254 22.53 4.24 -0.33
CA ALA A 254 21.71 4.55 -1.50
C ALA A 254 20.39 3.78 -1.46
N LEU A 255 19.32 4.43 -1.93
CA LEU A 255 18.01 3.79 -2.08
C LEU A 255 18.11 2.62 -3.07
N GLY A 256 17.88 1.40 -2.61
CA GLY A 256 18.00 0.18 -3.42
C GLY A 256 19.46 -0.17 -3.80
N GLY A 257 20.46 0.43 -3.15
CA GLY A 257 21.88 0.17 -3.43
C GLY A 257 22.40 0.72 -4.76
N ARG A 258 21.66 1.66 -5.38
CA ARG A 258 21.96 2.25 -6.71
C ARG A 258 21.34 3.63 -6.83
N GLU A 259 21.70 4.37 -7.87
CA GLU A 259 21.02 5.61 -8.20
C GLU A 259 19.53 5.34 -8.47
N ALA A 260 18.70 6.25 -7.96
CA ALA A 260 17.28 6.16 -8.10
C ALA A 260 16.82 6.94 -9.35
N HIS A 261 16.16 6.24 -10.27
CA HIS A 261 15.62 6.84 -11.49
C HIS A 261 14.11 7.00 -11.39
N SER A 262 13.60 8.08 -11.99
CA SER A 262 12.17 8.36 -12.10
C SER A 262 11.70 8.23 -13.55
N VAL A 263 10.39 8.15 -13.75
CA VAL A 263 9.79 8.18 -15.11
C VAL A 263 10.19 9.47 -15.83
N LEU A 264 10.20 10.60 -15.11
CA LEU A 264 10.61 11.91 -15.67
C LEU A 264 12.08 11.88 -16.13
N GLY A 265 12.98 11.20 -15.41
CA GLY A 265 14.39 11.07 -15.79
C GLY A 265 14.61 10.31 -17.10
N TYR A 266 13.70 9.42 -17.46
CA TYR A 266 13.75 8.65 -18.71
C TYR A 266 12.82 9.15 -19.80
N LEU A 267 12.18 10.32 -19.63
CA LEU A 267 11.14 10.79 -20.56
C LEU A 267 11.61 10.88 -22.01
N THR A 268 12.87 11.25 -22.24
CA THR A 268 13.48 11.41 -23.56
C THR A 268 14.27 10.19 -24.04
N ASN A 269 14.35 9.13 -23.25
CA ASN A 269 15.12 7.94 -23.60
C ASN A 269 14.27 6.94 -24.39
N GLY A 270 14.44 6.92 -25.73
CA GLY A 270 13.64 6.11 -26.64
C GLY A 270 13.76 4.60 -26.40
N SER A 271 14.94 4.08 -26.04
CA SER A 271 15.13 2.66 -25.76
C SER A 271 14.43 2.23 -24.46
N VAL A 272 14.43 3.08 -23.43
CA VAL A 272 13.66 2.80 -22.21
C VAL A 272 12.15 2.78 -22.50
N TRP A 273 11.68 3.62 -23.40
CA TRP A 273 10.28 3.59 -23.82
C TRP A 273 9.93 2.29 -24.54
N SER A 274 10.71 1.88 -25.56
CA SER A 274 10.42 0.67 -26.35
C SER A 274 10.54 -0.60 -25.54
N ASP A 275 11.56 -0.70 -24.70
CA ASP A 275 11.93 -1.98 -24.07
C ASP A 275 11.27 -2.18 -22.70
N TRP A 276 10.88 -1.08 -22.02
CA TRP A 276 10.37 -1.12 -20.65
C TRP A 276 9.02 -0.44 -20.45
N PHE A 277 8.86 0.83 -20.89
CA PHE A 277 7.65 1.58 -20.56
C PHE A 277 6.44 1.11 -21.35
N LEU A 278 6.55 0.97 -22.67
CA LEU A 278 5.42 0.49 -23.48
C LEU A 278 5.02 -0.95 -23.12
N PRO A 279 5.94 -1.92 -22.99
CA PRO A 279 5.59 -3.24 -22.50
C PRO A 279 4.99 -3.23 -21.09
N GLY A 280 5.57 -2.46 -20.17
CA GLY A 280 5.07 -2.35 -18.80
C GLY A 280 3.67 -1.72 -18.71
N LEU A 281 3.37 -0.68 -19.50
CA LEU A 281 2.02 -0.13 -19.63
C LEU A 281 1.02 -1.16 -20.17
N HIS A 282 1.43 -1.93 -21.17
CA HIS A 282 0.60 -2.97 -21.76
C HIS A 282 0.31 -4.10 -20.76
N HIS A 283 1.32 -4.56 -20.02
CA HIS A 283 1.15 -5.60 -19.02
C HIS A 283 0.35 -5.12 -17.79
N GLY A 284 0.70 -3.96 -17.25
CA GLY A 284 0.10 -3.45 -16.01
C GLY A 284 -1.28 -2.83 -16.17
N LEU A 285 -1.58 -2.22 -17.34
CA LEU A 285 -2.85 -1.54 -17.63
C LEU A 285 -3.64 -2.17 -18.80
N THR A 286 -3.20 -3.32 -19.31
CA THR A 286 -3.77 -4.05 -20.45
C THR A 286 -3.61 -3.33 -21.81
N ILE A 287 -4.18 -3.89 -22.88
CA ILE A 287 -4.21 -3.27 -24.21
C ILE A 287 -4.92 -1.91 -24.21
N LEU A 288 -5.76 -1.64 -23.22
CA LEU A 288 -6.52 -0.40 -23.08
C LEU A 288 -5.70 0.72 -22.42
N TRP A 289 -4.41 0.53 -22.16
CA TRP A 289 -3.57 1.50 -21.47
C TRP A 289 -3.63 2.93 -22.05
N PRO A 290 -3.70 3.16 -23.38
CA PRO A 290 -3.78 4.53 -23.90
C PRO A 290 -5.07 5.23 -23.43
N LEU A 291 -6.19 4.52 -23.46
CA LEU A 291 -7.46 5.03 -22.95
C LEU A 291 -7.43 5.26 -21.44
N LEU A 292 -6.84 4.30 -20.69
CA LEU A 292 -6.72 4.37 -19.22
C LEU A 292 -5.77 5.45 -18.73
N VAL A 293 -4.89 5.98 -19.58
CA VAL A 293 -4.02 7.12 -19.25
C VAL A 293 -4.64 8.43 -19.74
N VAL A 294 -5.11 8.47 -20.99
CA VAL A 294 -5.61 9.72 -21.60
C VAL A 294 -6.96 10.15 -21.03
N ALA A 295 -7.92 9.24 -20.88
CA ALA A 295 -9.25 9.59 -20.39
C ALA A 295 -9.24 10.14 -18.94
N PRO A 296 -8.52 9.56 -17.96
CA PRO A 296 -8.36 10.15 -16.64
C PRO A 296 -7.73 11.56 -16.68
N LEU A 297 -6.66 11.72 -17.46
CA LEU A 297 -6.00 13.01 -17.61
C LEU A 297 -6.96 14.07 -18.13
N LEU A 298 -7.72 13.75 -19.19
CA LEU A 298 -8.76 14.65 -19.72
C LEU A 298 -9.83 14.93 -18.67
N GLY A 299 -10.27 13.91 -17.91
CA GLY A 299 -11.23 14.08 -16.81
C GLY A 299 -10.75 15.09 -15.78
N LEU A 300 -9.49 14.99 -15.33
CA LEU A 300 -8.88 15.93 -14.39
C LEU A 300 -8.74 17.34 -14.99
N LEU A 301 -8.26 17.46 -16.22
CA LEU A 301 -8.08 18.75 -16.88
C LEU A 301 -9.41 19.48 -17.12
N PHE A 302 -10.46 18.79 -17.57
CA PHE A 302 -11.79 19.39 -17.72
C PHE A 302 -12.38 19.83 -16.39
N CYS A 303 -12.18 19.05 -15.33
CA CYS A 303 -12.62 19.41 -13.98
C CYS A 303 -11.82 20.58 -13.37
N LEU A 304 -10.59 20.83 -13.83
CA LEU A 304 -9.79 21.98 -13.41
C LEU A 304 -10.27 23.29 -14.06
N GLY A 305 -11.03 23.20 -15.14
CA GLY A 305 -11.52 24.35 -15.91
C GLY A 305 -12.36 25.35 -15.10
N ARG A 306 -12.42 26.61 -15.56
CA ARG A 306 -13.14 27.70 -14.87
C ARG A 306 -14.64 27.46 -14.68
N ARG A 307 -15.26 26.60 -15.49
CA ARG A 307 -16.69 26.23 -15.39
C ARG A 307 -16.99 25.24 -14.26
N SER A 308 -15.97 24.64 -13.67
CA SER A 308 -16.11 23.67 -12.58
C SER A 308 -16.32 24.36 -11.23
N ASP A 309 -17.03 23.67 -10.33
CA ASP A 309 -17.13 24.07 -8.93
C ASP A 309 -15.72 24.18 -8.30
N PRO A 310 -15.47 25.15 -7.40
CA PRO A 310 -14.18 25.32 -6.75
C PRO A 310 -13.65 24.05 -6.04
N ILE A 311 -14.53 23.25 -5.41
CA ILE A 311 -14.11 22.01 -4.77
C ILE A 311 -13.71 20.97 -5.83
N LEU A 312 -14.46 20.87 -6.93
CA LEU A 312 -14.10 19.97 -8.04
C LEU A 312 -12.73 20.33 -8.65
N ARG A 313 -12.38 21.62 -8.73
CA ARG A 313 -11.04 22.05 -9.14
C ARG A 313 -9.95 21.61 -8.17
N VAL A 314 -10.19 21.73 -6.87
CA VAL A 314 -9.25 21.26 -5.83
C VAL A 314 -8.99 19.78 -5.96
N VAL A 315 -10.05 18.99 -6.13
CA VAL A 315 -9.93 17.51 -6.25
C VAL A 315 -9.24 17.10 -7.54
N ALA A 316 -9.52 17.80 -8.65
CA ALA A 316 -8.82 17.60 -9.91
C ALA A 316 -7.32 17.93 -9.77
N ALA A 317 -6.99 19.01 -9.07
CA ALA A 317 -5.60 19.36 -8.75
C ALA A 317 -4.92 18.27 -7.89
N ALA A 318 -5.62 17.69 -6.91
CA ALA A 318 -5.09 16.57 -6.13
C ALA A 318 -4.83 15.31 -7.00
N GLY A 319 -5.71 15.03 -7.97
CA GLY A 319 -5.50 13.94 -8.93
C GLY A 319 -4.27 14.17 -9.83
N LEU A 320 -4.08 15.39 -10.32
CA LEU A 320 -2.87 15.76 -11.10
C LEU A 320 -1.61 15.71 -10.23
N ALA A 321 -1.71 16.13 -8.96
CA ALA A 321 -0.60 16.03 -8.02
C ALA A 321 -0.18 14.57 -7.76
N ALA A 322 -1.14 13.63 -7.72
CA ALA A 322 -0.82 12.20 -7.63
C ALA A 322 -0.06 11.70 -8.88
N GLY A 323 -0.46 12.14 -10.09
CA GLY A 323 0.26 11.83 -11.32
C GLY A 323 1.67 12.42 -11.34
N LEU A 324 1.82 13.67 -10.89
CA LEU A 324 3.12 14.33 -10.76
C LEU A 324 4.02 13.59 -9.74
N ALA A 325 3.47 13.20 -8.59
CA ALA A 325 4.21 12.43 -7.60
C ALA A 325 4.78 11.13 -8.19
N TRP A 326 4.00 10.42 -9.02
CA TRP A 326 4.47 9.23 -9.72
C TRP A 326 5.59 9.54 -10.72
N LEU A 327 5.46 10.62 -11.51
CA LEU A 327 6.46 11.01 -12.51
C LEU A 327 7.84 11.30 -11.89
N ILE A 328 7.86 11.94 -10.71
CA ILE A 328 9.10 12.33 -10.03
C ILE A 328 9.59 11.30 -9.01
N ALA A 329 8.77 10.31 -8.63
CA ALA A 329 9.14 9.34 -7.61
C ALA A 329 10.25 8.40 -8.13
N PRO A 330 11.38 8.25 -7.39
CA PRO A 330 12.47 7.37 -7.80
C PRO A 330 12.04 5.91 -7.94
N THR A 331 11.07 5.47 -7.16
CA THR A 331 10.57 4.10 -7.15
C THR A 331 9.68 3.77 -8.35
N SER A 332 9.18 4.76 -9.08
CA SER A 332 8.30 4.53 -10.22
C SER A 332 9.02 3.98 -11.47
N ALA A 333 10.34 4.12 -11.54
CA ALA A 333 11.17 3.58 -12.61
C ALA A 333 12.49 3.03 -12.07
N SER A 334 12.48 2.44 -10.85
CA SER A 334 13.68 1.89 -10.22
C SER A 334 14.20 0.68 -10.99
N GLY A 335 15.52 0.54 -10.99
CA GLY A 335 16.23 -0.51 -11.71
C GLY A 335 17.68 -0.11 -11.96
N PRO A 336 18.52 -0.96 -12.55
CA PRO A 336 19.79 -0.54 -13.10
C PRO A 336 19.58 0.59 -14.11
N ASP A 337 20.60 1.41 -14.32
CA ASP A 337 20.52 2.48 -15.31
C ASP A 337 20.18 1.93 -16.70
N GLY A 338 19.24 2.57 -17.38
CA GLY A 338 18.68 2.10 -18.65
C GLY A 338 17.76 0.86 -18.59
N MET A 339 17.59 0.25 -17.40
CA MET A 339 16.78 -0.96 -17.19
C MET A 339 15.80 -0.78 -16.02
N PRO A 340 14.73 0.03 -16.16
CA PRO A 340 13.80 0.33 -15.06
C PRO A 340 12.88 -0.85 -14.73
N HIS A 341 13.42 -1.90 -14.11
CA HIS A 341 12.70 -3.11 -13.71
C HIS A 341 11.53 -2.83 -12.75
N GLY A 342 11.53 -1.68 -12.06
CA GLY A 342 10.46 -1.26 -11.17
C GLY A 342 9.29 -0.57 -11.87
N PHE A 343 9.35 -0.28 -13.18
CA PHE A 343 8.35 0.51 -13.87
C PHE A 343 6.96 -0.12 -13.85
N GLU A 344 6.81 -1.39 -14.27
CA GLU A 344 5.52 -2.07 -14.32
C GLU A 344 4.88 -2.14 -12.93
N SER A 345 5.64 -2.56 -11.92
CA SER A 345 5.16 -2.56 -10.54
C SER A 345 4.92 -1.15 -9.99
N GLY A 346 5.61 -0.14 -10.51
CA GLY A 346 5.44 1.28 -10.19
C GLY A 346 4.15 1.90 -10.72
N LEU A 347 3.45 1.26 -11.68
CA LEU A 347 2.15 1.74 -12.20
C LEU A 347 1.08 1.81 -11.10
N ARG A 348 1.18 1.03 -10.04
CA ARG A 348 0.30 1.14 -8.87
C ARG A 348 0.41 2.51 -8.17
N TYR A 349 1.55 3.20 -8.29
CA TYR A 349 1.71 4.56 -7.76
C TYR A 349 1.05 5.64 -8.65
N LEU A 350 0.85 5.34 -9.95
CA LEU A 350 0.04 6.16 -10.86
C LEU A 350 -1.47 5.96 -10.62
N ALA A 351 -1.88 4.82 -10.09
CA ALA A 351 -3.28 4.42 -9.92
C ALA A 351 -4.16 5.48 -9.22
N PRO A 352 -3.73 6.20 -8.15
CA PRO A 352 -4.52 7.26 -7.56
C PRO A 352 -4.95 8.34 -8.56
N SER A 353 -4.06 8.75 -9.46
CA SER A 353 -4.37 9.73 -10.52
C SER A 353 -5.36 9.17 -11.54
N LEU A 354 -5.15 7.93 -11.99
CA LEU A 354 -6.03 7.26 -12.97
C LEU A 354 -7.44 7.08 -12.40
N ILE A 355 -7.55 6.59 -11.18
CA ILE A 355 -8.83 6.32 -10.52
C ILE A 355 -9.59 7.61 -10.26
N LEU A 356 -8.92 8.66 -9.78
CA LEU A 356 -9.53 9.97 -9.58
C LEU A 356 -10.00 10.56 -10.91
N GLY A 357 -9.15 10.53 -11.94
CA GLY A 357 -9.52 11.05 -13.26
C GLY A 357 -10.73 10.34 -13.85
N LEU A 358 -10.81 9.02 -13.73
CA LEU A 358 -11.97 8.25 -14.19
C LEU A 358 -13.21 8.46 -13.31
N ALA A 359 -13.05 8.63 -12.00
CA ALA A 359 -14.17 8.97 -11.12
C ALA A 359 -14.81 10.33 -11.48
N PHE A 360 -13.97 11.30 -11.93
CA PHE A 360 -14.39 12.66 -12.24
C PHE A 360 -14.74 12.89 -13.72
N LEU A 361 -14.26 12.07 -14.64
CA LEU A 361 -14.56 12.22 -16.06
C LEU A 361 -16.06 12.38 -16.33
N PRO A 362 -16.98 11.58 -15.74
CA PRO A 362 -18.41 11.77 -15.92
C PRO A 362 -18.94 13.07 -15.30
N ALA A 363 -18.28 13.62 -14.30
CA ALA A 363 -18.66 14.87 -13.63
C ALA A 363 -18.12 16.13 -14.34
N ALA A 364 -17.30 15.97 -15.39
CA ALA A 364 -16.74 17.07 -16.12
C ALA A 364 -17.82 17.97 -16.76
N PRO A 365 -17.69 19.31 -16.70
CA PRO A 365 -18.65 20.23 -17.30
C PRO A 365 -18.92 19.94 -18.78
N GLY A 366 -20.18 19.94 -19.17
CA GLY A 366 -20.63 19.60 -20.54
C GLY A 366 -20.79 18.09 -20.80
N LEU A 367 -20.05 17.22 -20.13
CA LEU A 367 -20.26 15.77 -20.21
C LEU A 367 -21.31 15.33 -19.19
N CYS A 368 -21.30 15.89 -17.98
CA CYS A 368 -22.23 15.51 -16.91
C CYS A 368 -23.69 15.78 -17.30
N SER A 369 -24.01 16.89 -17.99
CA SER A 369 -25.36 17.16 -18.46
C SER A 369 -25.83 16.11 -19.48
N ARG A 370 -24.99 15.78 -20.46
CA ARG A 370 -25.29 14.76 -21.48
C ARG A 370 -25.50 13.36 -20.86
N LEU A 371 -24.65 12.99 -19.88
CA LEU A 371 -24.74 11.68 -19.22
C LEU A 371 -25.94 11.60 -18.25
N ALA A 372 -26.29 12.71 -17.60
CA ALA A 372 -27.46 12.78 -16.73
C ALA A 372 -28.78 12.68 -17.51
N ASP A 373 -28.82 13.19 -18.74
CA ASP A 373 -29.96 13.13 -19.66
C ASP A 373 -30.14 11.75 -20.31
N LEU A 374 -29.05 10.99 -20.44
CA LEU A 374 -29.14 9.57 -20.79
C LEU A 374 -29.88 8.87 -19.64
N ARG A 375 -31.21 8.78 -19.76
CA ARG A 375 -32.09 8.07 -18.82
C ARG A 375 -31.61 6.61 -18.72
N VAL A 376 -30.61 6.36 -17.90
CA VAL A 376 -30.36 5.04 -17.35
C VAL A 376 -31.56 4.74 -16.48
N SER A 377 -32.54 4.03 -17.08
CA SER A 377 -33.89 3.71 -16.64
C SER A 377 -34.14 3.96 -15.15
N SER A 378 -35.21 4.67 -14.88
CA SER A 378 -35.79 5.11 -13.61
C SER A 378 -35.98 4.05 -12.49
N TRP A 379 -35.44 2.86 -12.65
CA TRP A 379 -35.60 1.71 -11.74
C TRP A 379 -34.73 1.77 -10.46
N LEU A 380 -33.78 2.68 -10.37
CA LEU A 380 -32.95 2.86 -9.17
C LEU A 380 -33.22 4.16 -8.40
N TRP A 381 -34.13 5.00 -8.86
CA TRP A 381 -34.63 6.13 -8.09
C TRP A 381 -35.79 5.66 -7.21
N VAL A 382 -35.48 5.21 -6.01
CA VAL A 382 -36.45 5.13 -4.93
C VAL A 382 -36.93 6.55 -4.69
N SER A 383 -38.16 6.84 -5.09
CA SER A 383 -38.82 8.11 -4.85
C SER A 383 -38.64 8.52 -3.38
N THR A 384 -38.20 9.76 -3.18
CA THR A 384 -38.10 10.42 -1.88
C THR A 384 -39.51 10.65 -1.30
N GLY A 385 -40.12 9.59 -0.87
CA GLY A 385 -41.36 9.61 -0.10
C GLY A 385 -41.06 9.26 1.35
N SER A 386 -41.15 10.26 2.20
CA SER A 386 -41.09 10.24 3.66
C SER A 386 -39.76 9.76 4.28
N GLU A 387 -39.08 10.64 4.99
CA GLU A 387 -37.82 10.40 5.71
C GLU A 387 -37.85 9.18 6.65
N ARG A 388 -39.00 8.83 7.23
CA ARG A 388 -39.14 7.65 8.10
C ARG A 388 -39.00 6.32 7.35
N ARG A 389 -39.48 6.21 6.10
CA ARG A 389 -39.31 5.00 5.28
C ARG A 389 -37.85 4.83 4.81
N THR A 390 -37.10 5.92 4.64
CA THR A 390 -35.69 5.90 4.25
C THR A 390 -34.80 5.40 5.39
N GLN A 391 -35.14 5.76 6.63
CA GLN A 391 -34.38 5.29 7.82
C GLN A 391 -34.60 3.78 8.07
N GLN A 392 -35.83 3.27 7.91
CA GLN A 392 -36.14 1.84 8.03
C GLN A 392 -35.50 1.00 6.91
N LYS A 393 -35.47 1.52 5.68
CA LYS A 393 -34.79 0.85 4.55
C LYS A 393 -33.27 0.87 4.74
N GLY A 394 -32.68 1.94 5.29
CA GLY A 394 -31.27 2.02 5.65
C GLY A 394 -30.89 0.97 6.71
N LEU A 395 -31.71 0.80 7.74
CA LEU A 395 -31.49 -0.21 8.78
C LEU A 395 -31.58 -1.64 8.20
N GLY A 396 -32.53 -1.91 7.31
CA GLY A 396 -32.67 -3.21 6.63
C GLY A 396 -31.45 -3.55 5.76
N VAL A 397 -30.88 -2.59 5.05
CA VAL A 397 -29.66 -2.77 4.27
C VAL A 397 -28.46 -3.02 5.18
N VAL A 398 -28.33 -2.28 6.29
CA VAL A 398 -27.27 -2.50 7.28
C VAL A 398 -27.41 -3.90 7.90
N CYS A 399 -28.60 -4.32 8.31
CA CYS A 399 -28.84 -5.65 8.85
C CYS A 399 -28.54 -6.77 7.83
N LEU A 400 -28.89 -6.56 6.56
CA LEU A 400 -28.55 -7.49 5.48
C LEU A 400 -27.04 -7.60 5.27
N VAL A 401 -26.33 -6.47 5.24
CA VAL A 401 -24.86 -6.45 5.09
C VAL A 401 -24.18 -7.10 6.29
N VAL A 402 -24.62 -6.80 7.51
CA VAL A 402 -24.12 -7.44 8.73
C VAL A 402 -24.44 -8.93 8.73
N GLY A 403 -25.66 -9.33 8.33
CA GLY A 403 -26.05 -10.73 8.23
C GLY A 403 -25.22 -11.50 7.20
N ILE A 404 -24.96 -10.91 6.03
CA ILE A 404 -24.06 -11.48 5.02
C ILE A 404 -22.62 -11.55 5.57
N ALA A 405 -22.12 -10.52 6.25
CA ALA A 405 -20.80 -10.53 6.86
C ALA A 405 -20.67 -11.63 7.91
N VAL A 406 -21.65 -11.80 8.79
CA VAL A 406 -21.69 -12.88 9.80
C VAL A 406 -21.75 -14.25 9.11
N LEU A 407 -22.58 -14.42 8.07
CA LEU A 407 -22.64 -15.66 7.32
C LEU A 407 -21.32 -15.99 6.62
N VAL A 408 -20.69 -14.98 6.00
CA VAL A 408 -19.38 -15.11 5.40
C VAL A 408 -18.33 -15.51 6.44
N VAL A 409 -18.33 -14.89 7.62
CA VAL A 409 -17.41 -15.26 8.73
C VAL A 409 -17.68 -16.69 9.20
N ALA A 410 -18.94 -17.11 9.35
CA ALA A 410 -19.30 -18.46 9.79
C ALA A 410 -18.91 -19.54 8.75
N LEU A 411 -19.11 -19.28 7.46
CA LEU A 411 -18.70 -20.17 6.37
C LEU A 411 -17.17 -20.14 6.16
N TRP A 412 -16.48 -19.20 6.76
CA TRP A 412 -15.08 -18.91 6.55
C TRP A 412 -14.13 -19.79 7.37
N TYR A 413 -14.59 -20.37 8.47
CA TYR A 413 -13.74 -21.16 9.36
C TYR A 413 -12.98 -22.30 8.65
N PRO A 414 -13.61 -23.11 7.77
CA PRO A 414 -12.89 -24.14 7.03
C PRO A 414 -11.80 -23.57 6.10
N ILE A 415 -12.07 -22.39 5.52
CA ILE A 415 -11.13 -21.71 4.61
C ILE A 415 -9.94 -21.15 5.40
N GLN A 416 -10.19 -20.57 6.57
CA GLN A 416 -9.13 -20.11 7.48
C GLN A 416 -8.20 -21.24 7.91
N ARG A 417 -8.78 -22.40 8.26
CA ARG A 417 -8.00 -23.58 8.60
C ARG A 417 -7.13 -24.02 7.43
N HIS A 418 -7.69 -24.07 6.23
CA HIS A 418 -6.97 -24.41 5.02
C HIS A 418 -5.82 -23.41 4.73
N TYR A 419 -6.06 -22.09 4.90
CA TYR A 419 -5.04 -21.07 4.77
C TYR A 419 -3.86 -21.31 5.70
N LEU A 420 -4.11 -21.55 6.99
CA LEU A 420 -3.06 -21.77 7.98
C LEU A 420 -2.27 -23.07 7.77
N GLU A 421 -2.91 -24.11 7.18
CA GLU A 421 -2.28 -25.40 6.92
C GLU A 421 -1.47 -25.41 5.61
N ARG A 422 -1.88 -24.65 4.59
CA ARG A 422 -1.38 -24.75 3.22
C ARG A 422 -0.56 -23.54 2.75
N ARG A 423 -0.60 -22.43 3.47
CA ARG A 423 0.13 -21.22 3.06
C ARG A 423 1.64 -21.51 2.91
N TYR A 424 2.25 -20.91 1.89
CA TYR A 424 3.67 -21.00 1.56
C TYR A 424 4.17 -22.43 1.24
N ALA A 425 3.28 -23.36 0.95
CA ALA A 425 3.62 -24.72 0.55
C ALA A 425 3.93 -24.86 -0.94
N ASP A 426 3.63 -23.87 -1.77
CA ASP A 426 3.87 -23.89 -3.21
C ASP A 426 5.38 -23.94 -3.50
N PRO A 427 5.90 -25.01 -4.15
CA PRO A 427 7.31 -25.16 -4.45
C PRO A 427 7.82 -24.16 -5.50
N SER A 428 6.94 -23.52 -6.26
CA SER A 428 7.28 -22.49 -7.24
C SER A 428 7.38 -21.07 -6.65
N PHE A 429 7.05 -20.90 -5.36
CA PHE A 429 6.97 -19.58 -4.72
C PHE A 429 8.32 -18.84 -4.71
N THR A 430 9.41 -19.54 -4.40
CA THR A 430 10.77 -18.98 -4.39
C THR A 430 11.80 -20.04 -4.84
N THR A 431 13.06 -19.87 -4.43
CA THR A 431 14.08 -20.90 -4.64
C THR A 431 13.76 -22.17 -3.85
N PRO A 432 14.13 -23.37 -4.37
CA PRO A 432 13.82 -24.64 -3.69
C PRO A 432 14.33 -24.73 -2.25
N GLY A 433 15.47 -24.08 -1.95
CA GLY A 433 16.03 -24.05 -0.62
C GLY A 433 15.23 -23.14 0.33
N LEU A 434 14.83 -21.97 -0.14
CA LEU A 434 14.07 -21.02 0.66
C LEU A 434 12.64 -21.53 0.92
N ASN A 435 12.00 -22.18 -0.08
CA ASN A 435 10.72 -22.85 0.13
C ASN A 435 10.80 -23.95 1.19
N ALA A 436 11.90 -24.71 1.21
CA ALA A 436 12.13 -25.72 2.26
C ALA A 436 12.30 -25.07 3.65
N ALA A 437 12.96 -23.90 3.72
CA ALA A 437 13.08 -23.16 4.97
C ALA A 437 11.73 -22.62 5.46
N PHE A 438 10.88 -22.15 4.56
CA PHE A 438 9.52 -21.71 4.90
C PHE A 438 8.66 -22.87 5.43
N ALA A 439 8.71 -24.02 4.76
CA ALA A 439 8.02 -25.23 5.23
C ALA A 439 8.52 -25.67 6.61
N TRP A 440 9.84 -25.64 6.85
CA TRP A 440 10.43 -25.93 8.15
C TRP A 440 9.94 -24.94 9.22
N ALA A 441 9.93 -23.64 8.94
CA ALA A 441 9.51 -22.61 9.89
C ALA A 441 8.03 -22.73 10.32
N GLN A 442 7.17 -23.36 9.50
CA GLN A 442 5.76 -23.60 9.90
C GLN A 442 5.63 -24.58 11.08
N GLY A 443 6.64 -25.39 11.34
CA GLY A 443 6.70 -26.32 12.48
C GLY A 443 7.50 -25.80 13.68
N ILE A 444 8.08 -24.59 13.58
CA ILE A 444 8.91 -23.99 14.62
C ILE A 444 8.12 -22.89 15.34
N THR A 445 8.21 -22.86 16.66
CA THR A 445 7.53 -21.90 17.52
C THR A 445 8.49 -21.27 18.52
N ASN A 446 8.26 -20.00 18.87
CA ASN A 446 9.01 -19.25 19.89
C ASN A 446 10.53 -19.22 19.66
N ALA A 447 10.97 -19.29 18.41
CA ALA A 447 12.39 -19.27 18.06
C ALA A 447 12.84 -17.87 17.66
N ARG A 448 14.10 -17.55 17.99
CA ARG A 448 14.79 -16.36 17.48
C ARG A 448 15.57 -16.75 16.23
N ILE A 449 15.12 -16.26 15.08
CA ILE A 449 15.63 -16.63 13.75
C ILE A 449 16.36 -15.45 13.12
N ALA A 450 17.65 -15.61 12.90
CA ALA A 450 18.45 -14.71 12.06
C ALA A 450 18.31 -15.10 10.59
N THR A 451 18.24 -14.14 9.66
CA THR A 451 18.16 -14.46 8.24
C THR A 451 18.93 -13.47 7.36
N THR A 452 19.34 -13.92 6.16
CA THR A 452 19.81 -13.08 5.06
C THR A 452 18.76 -12.92 3.96
N SER A 453 17.56 -13.50 4.11
CA SER A 453 16.48 -13.40 3.14
C SER A 453 15.76 -12.05 3.22
N THR A 454 15.46 -11.46 2.08
CA THR A 454 14.54 -10.33 2.00
C THR A 454 13.11 -10.78 2.26
N ARG A 455 12.76 -12.02 1.92
CA ARG A 455 11.43 -12.59 2.15
C ARG A 455 11.34 -13.22 3.54
N GLN A 456 10.93 -12.44 4.53
CA GLN A 456 10.98 -12.84 5.95
C GLN A 456 9.66 -13.37 6.49
N TYR A 457 8.52 -12.90 5.96
CA TYR A 457 7.23 -13.14 6.58
C TYR A 457 6.89 -14.63 6.82
N PRO A 458 7.13 -15.57 5.89
CA PRO A 458 6.85 -16.98 6.15
C PRO A 458 7.65 -17.60 7.30
N LEU A 459 8.78 -16.98 7.69
CA LEU A 459 9.65 -17.46 8.79
C LEU A 459 9.06 -17.19 10.19
N TYR A 460 8.08 -16.27 10.30
CA TYR A 460 7.38 -16.02 11.56
C TYR A 460 6.58 -17.24 12.06
N GLY A 461 6.42 -18.27 11.21
CA GLY A 461 5.73 -19.50 11.57
C GLY A 461 4.21 -19.41 11.43
N ARG A 462 3.53 -20.49 11.78
CA ARG A 462 2.08 -20.62 11.64
C ARG A 462 1.31 -19.70 12.60
N ASP A 463 1.82 -19.52 13.79
CA ASP A 463 1.23 -18.76 14.90
C ASP A 463 1.88 -17.38 15.11
N LEU A 464 2.79 -17.00 14.22
CA LEU A 464 3.57 -15.75 14.29
C LEU A 464 4.40 -15.62 15.58
N SER A 465 4.80 -16.73 16.20
CA SER A 465 5.55 -16.74 17.47
C SER A 465 7.07 -16.63 17.29
N ASN A 466 7.59 -16.89 16.09
CA ASN A 466 9.03 -16.75 15.83
C ASN A 466 9.42 -15.28 15.69
N GLU A 467 10.49 -14.88 16.35
CA GLU A 467 11.12 -13.57 16.20
C GLU A 467 12.12 -13.61 15.03
N VAL A 468 11.81 -12.96 13.93
CA VAL A 468 12.65 -12.96 12.72
C VAL A 468 13.42 -11.67 12.58
N THR A 469 14.74 -11.73 12.39
CA THR A 469 15.60 -10.57 12.24
C THR A 469 16.54 -10.74 11.04
N TYR A 470 16.61 -9.74 10.18
CA TYR A 470 17.67 -9.65 9.17
C TYR A 470 18.99 -9.32 9.86
N VAL A 471 20.06 -10.05 9.55
CA VAL A 471 21.37 -9.81 10.17
C VAL A 471 22.01 -8.58 9.59
N GLY A 472 22.21 -7.57 10.40
CA GLY A 472 22.84 -6.31 10.02
C GLY A 472 23.14 -5.43 11.22
N ASP A 473 23.82 -4.33 10.95
CA ASP A 473 24.26 -3.36 11.96
C ASP A 473 23.59 -2.00 11.69
N GLU A 474 23.12 -1.37 12.75
CA GLU A 474 22.52 -0.04 12.70
C GLU A 474 23.61 1.00 12.49
N GLN A 475 23.32 1.96 11.61
CA GLN A 475 24.20 3.05 11.24
C GLN A 475 23.59 4.40 11.62
N THR A 476 24.38 5.47 11.51
CA THR A 476 23.93 6.84 11.77
C THR A 476 22.66 7.19 10.99
N HIS A 477 21.83 8.04 11.58
CA HIS A 477 20.54 8.48 11.01
C HIS A 477 19.58 7.34 10.64
N GLY A 478 19.65 6.21 11.39
CA GLY A 478 18.82 5.03 11.16
C GLY A 478 19.14 4.29 9.87
N GLY A 479 20.38 4.39 9.39
CA GLY A 479 20.90 3.51 8.35
C GLY A 479 21.01 2.08 8.86
N PHE A 480 21.11 1.10 7.94
CA PHE A 480 21.24 -0.31 8.30
C PHE A 480 22.00 -1.05 7.19
N THR A 481 23.10 -1.72 7.56
CA THR A 481 23.95 -2.41 6.60
C THR A 481 24.11 -3.88 6.93
N ALA A 482 24.18 -4.72 5.90
CA ALA A 482 24.54 -6.12 6.06
C ALA A 482 26.03 -6.26 6.35
N PRO A 483 26.47 -7.24 7.20
CA PRO A 483 27.87 -7.48 7.50
C PRO A 483 28.63 -7.91 6.25
N ALA A 484 29.81 -7.29 6.06
CA ALA A 484 30.66 -7.55 4.91
C ALA A 484 31.72 -8.64 5.18
N THR A 485 31.99 -8.96 6.45
CA THR A 485 33.07 -9.87 6.86
C THR A 485 32.56 -10.96 7.81
N CYS A 486 33.29 -12.07 7.86
CA CYS A 486 32.98 -13.18 8.74
C CYS A 486 33.07 -12.80 10.25
N PRO A 487 34.09 -12.08 10.75
CA PRO A 487 34.11 -11.66 12.15
C PRO A 487 32.94 -10.80 12.54
N GLU A 488 32.56 -9.86 11.68
CA GLU A 488 31.37 -8.99 11.89
C GLU A 488 30.08 -9.81 11.91
N TRP A 489 29.90 -10.73 10.96
CA TRP A 489 28.78 -11.65 10.91
C TRP A 489 28.62 -12.42 12.20
N ARG A 490 29.70 -13.09 12.70
CA ARG A 490 29.66 -13.86 13.93
C ARG A 490 29.40 -13.01 15.17
N ARG A 491 29.99 -11.79 15.22
CA ARG A 491 29.73 -10.84 16.31
C ARG A 491 28.24 -10.47 16.37
N LEU A 492 27.61 -10.17 15.24
CA LEU A 492 26.19 -9.82 15.17
C LEU A 492 25.30 -11.01 15.52
N LEU A 493 25.63 -12.21 15.09
CA LEU A 493 24.89 -13.42 15.51
C LEU A 493 24.96 -13.65 17.01
N ASN A 494 26.13 -13.49 17.62
CA ASN A 494 26.30 -13.65 19.06
C ASN A 494 25.52 -12.58 19.85
N ALA A 495 25.56 -11.32 19.40
CA ALA A 495 24.83 -10.22 20.03
C ALA A 495 23.30 -10.40 19.95
N GLY A 496 22.81 -11.03 18.88
CA GLY A 496 21.39 -11.26 18.69
C GLY A 496 20.84 -12.48 19.43
N HIS A 497 21.68 -13.34 20.04
CA HIS A 497 21.25 -14.56 20.76
C HIS A 497 20.27 -15.42 19.99
N TYR A 498 20.50 -15.66 18.70
CA TYR A 498 19.60 -16.41 17.82
C TYR A 498 19.66 -17.91 18.10
N THR A 499 18.50 -18.57 18.01
CA THR A 499 18.40 -20.03 18.07
C THR A 499 18.73 -20.66 16.72
N TYR A 500 18.29 -20.00 15.64
CA TYR A 500 18.54 -20.47 14.27
C TYR A 500 19.05 -19.36 13.38
N VAL A 501 19.84 -19.75 12.38
CA VAL A 501 20.36 -18.87 11.32
C VAL A 501 20.01 -19.46 9.97
N ILE A 502 19.30 -18.67 9.15
CA ILE A 502 18.92 -19.04 7.79
C ILE A 502 19.74 -18.19 6.83
N THR A 503 20.74 -18.79 6.24
CA THR A 503 21.56 -18.15 5.20
C THR A 503 21.04 -18.55 3.83
N THR A 504 20.71 -17.59 2.98
CA THR A 504 20.12 -17.85 1.66
C THR A 504 20.41 -16.73 0.66
N ARG A 505 20.17 -16.99 -0.61
CA ARG A 505 19.96 -16.00 -1.66
C ARG A 505 18.51 -16.06 -2.12
N ASP A 506 17.89 -14.91 -2.32
CA ASP A 506 16.50 -14.84 -2.79
C ASP A 506 16.35 -15.27 -4.26
N ARG A 507 17.46 -15.29 -5.02
CA ARG A 507 17.55 -15.75 -6.42
C ARG A 507 18.76 -16.62 -6.63
N ILE A 508 18.63 -17.60 -7.53
CA ILE A 508 19.76 -18.39 -8.04
C ILE A 508 20.36 -17.61 -9.22
N GLU A 509 21.62 -17.22 -9.08
CA GLU A 509 22.34 -16.49 -10.12
C GLU A 509 23.31 -17.45 -10.83
N PRO A 510 23.19 -17.62 -12.17
CA PRO A 510 24.13 -18.45 -12.93
C PRO A 510 25.58 -18.00 -12.71
N GLY A 511 26.49 -18.95 -12.56
CA GLY A 511 27.93 -18.68 -12.36
C GLY A 511 28.35 -18.25 -10.96
N LYS A 512 27.40 -17.97 -10.04
CA LYS A 512 27.73 -17.72 -8.62
C LYS A 512 27.70 -19.01 -7.80
N PRO A 513 28.50 -19.09 -6.69
CA PRO A 513 28.40 -20.20 -5.76
C PRO A 513 26.97 -20.43 -5.29
N PRO A 514 26.53 -21.69 -5.10
CA PRO A 514 25.14 -22.00 -4.75
C PRO A 514 24.70 -21.42 -3.40
N TYR A 515 25.62 -21.24 -2.48
CA TYR A 515 25.34 -20.69 -1.15
C TYR A 515 25.97 -19.30 -0.98
N PRO A 516 25.36 -18.39 -0.18
CA PRO A 516 25.95 -17.10 0.14
C PRO A 516 27.19 -17.25 1.03
N PRO A 517 28.10 -16.25 1.09
CA PRO A 517 29.27 -16.26 1.99
C PRO A 517 28.89 -16.51 3.47
N ALA A 518 27.76 -15.95 3.92
CA ALA A 518 27.23 -16.13 5.26
C ALA A 518 27.03 -17.61 5.65
N ALA A 519 26.73 -18.50 4.71
CA ALA A 519 26.64 -19.94 4.98
C ALA A 519 27.99 -20.52 5.43
N ARG A 520 29.09 -20.12 4.78
CA ARG A 520 30.45 -20.54 5.19
C ARG A 520 30.86 -19.89 6.50
N TRP A 521 30.52 -18.61 6.71
CA TRP A 521 30.85 -17.88 7.93
C TRP A 521 30.14 -18.45 9.16
N THR A 522 28.93 -19.01 8.99
CA THR A 522 28.17 -19.65 10.08
C THR A 522 28.68 -21.05 10.38
N ALA A 523 29.27 -21.75 9.42
CA ALA A 523 29.78 -23.10 9.59
C ALA A 523 31.03 -23.10 10.51
N ALA A 524 30.79 -23.35 11.81
CA ALA A 524 31.79 -23.35 12.86
C ALA A 524 31.40 -24.32 13.98
N PRO A 525 32.30 -24.72 14.89
CA PRO A 525 31.92 -25.35 16.14
C PRO A 525 30.84 -24.54 16.87
N GLY A 526 29.78 -25.21 17.34
CA GLY A 526 28.63 -24.53 17.94
C GLY A 526 27.45 -24.28 16.99
N ALA A 527 27.63 -24.45 15.67
CA ALA A 527 26.56 -24.40 14.69
C ALA A 527 26.30 -25.79 14.07
N THR A 528 25.09 -26.31 14.20
CA THR A 528 24.69 -27.61 13.64
C THR A 528 23.78 -27.38 12.43
N VAL A 529 24.04 -28.05 11.31
CA VAL A 529 23.21 -27.96 10.12
C VAL A 529 21.89 -28.70 10.34
N VAL A 530 20.78 -27.99 10.26
CA VAL A 530 19.39 -28.55 10.33
C VAL A 530 18.86 -28.88 8.95
N LEU A 531 19.13 -27.99 7.98
CA LEU A 531 18.67 -28.15 6.60
C LEU A 531 19.74 -27.58 5.66
N ARG A 532 20.03 -28.31 4.58
CA ARG A 532 20.91 -27.83 3.50
C ARG A 532 20.28 -28.16 2.14
N LYS A 533 19.79 -27.14 1.49
CA LYS A 533 19.24 -27.23 0.14
C LYS A 533 19.52 -25.92 -0.62
N PRO A 534 20.25 -25.96 -1.75
CA PRO A 534 20.63 -24.74 -2.44
C PRO A 534 19.42 -23.83 -2.76
N PRO A 535 19.56 -22.51 -2.58
CA PRO A 535 20.73 -21.77 -2.08
C PRO A 535 20.73 -21.55 -0.56
N THR A 536 19.97 -22.34 0.22
CA THR A 536 19.66 -22.11 1.63
C THR A 536 20.34 -23.15 2.55
N VAL A 537 20.88 -22.66 3.67
CA VAL A 537 21.31 -23.49 4.80
C VAL A 537 20.68 -22.95 6.07
N ILE A 538 20.10 -23.85 6.89
CA ILE A 538 19.61 -23.56 8.24
C ILE A 538 20.61 -24.16 9.24
N TYR A 539 21.06 -23.33 10.16
CA TYR A 539 21.88 -23.72 11.28
C TYR A 539 21.13 -23.54 12.60
N GLU A 540 21.23 -24.50 13.50
CA GLU A 540 20.92 -24.35 14.91
C GLU A 540 22.18 -23.86 15.63
N LEU A 541 22.10 -22.78 16.38
CA LEU A 541 23.20 -22.26 17.20
C LEU A 541 23.08 -22.80 18.62
N ARG A 542 24.09 -23.55 19.07
CA ARG A 542 24.14 -24.13 20.42
C ARG A 542 25.06 -23.35 21.35
N THR A 543 26.08 -22.74 20.81
CA THR A 543 27.05 -21.91 21.53
C THR A 543 27.43 -20.70 20.67
N PRO A 544 27.91 -19.60 21.27
CA PRO A 544 28.45 -18.47 20.53
C PRO A 544 29.53 -18.89 19.54
N LEU A 545 29.54 -18.25 18.38
CA LEU A 545 30.53 -18.49 17.32
C LEU A 545 31.78 -17.62 17.58
N ASP A 546 32.95 -18.19 17.52
CA ASP A 546 34.21 -17.45 17.70
C ASP A 546 34.53 -16.55 16.48
N PRO A 547 34.50 -15.18 16.62
CA PRO A 547 34.83 -14.28 15.52
C PRO A 547 36.29 -14.36 15.07
N SER A 548 37.22 -14.81 15.93
CA SER A 548 38.63 -14.91 15.59
C SER A 548 38.94 -16.15 14.74
N ALA A 549 38.11 -17.16 14.77
CA ALA A 549 38.25 -18.39 14.00
C ALA A 549 37.68 -18.32 12.57
N CYS A 550 37.52 -17.12 12.00
CA CYS A 550 37.11 -16.91 10.62
C CYS A 550 38.23 -17.26 9.63
N ARG A 551 37.98 -18.19 8.70
CA ARG A 551 38.86 -18.58 7.60
C ARG A 551 38.31 -18.17 6.24
#